data_f6f1fad34f042de23d863259b0be9716
#
_entry.id   f6f1fad34f042de23d863259b0be9716
#
_cell.length_a   1.000
_cell.length_b   1.000
_cell.length_c   1.000
_cell.angle_alpha   90.00
_cell.angle_beta   90.00
_cell.angle_gamma   90.00
#
_symmetry.space_group_name_H-M   'P 1'
#
loop_
_entity.id
_entity.type
_entity.pdbx_description
1 polymer ?
#
loop_
_entity_poly.entity_id
_entity_poly.type
_entity_poly.pdbx_seq_one_letter_code
_entity_poly.pdbx_strand_id
1 'polypeptide(L)'
;MEGKRPVVIYGANGFSGRLVAESLREYNVPFIAAGRSAARIQDIMSRVPGIETANYEVLEVSDSVDDLVKLFTGAKVVCNTVGPFIYSGPRVIEASLKAGCHYLDISGEQAWIREVAEKWGAKFAAKGLLAAPATAFMSAVSDAAIRLCLEHGAIDTIETLTMFKGIPTFGSTQTIFAVIQTDAYYLEQNQYKTWPRAVRYDAAVPGYIQTQMALAWGGFPQPVWFKDHPQVANVRSIGGLLDRQIMEGVAATEKMFEEQIRGLPKQEQERRLSEMANSVQGSTPPRENTREQRTIDVVAGRGSTDFVQCVTFGTCCYRQTGLIQAHIAHNLIHSAPRKVGFASAAEAFGHRELLKVLESHGLAKAKIST
;
A
#
# COMPACT_ATOMS: atom_id res chain seq x y z
N MET A 1 -10.65 28.66 -20.03
CA MET A 1 -10.91 27.23 -19.83
C MET A 1 -10.23 26.87 -18.50
N GLU A 2 -11.00 26.59 -17.48
CA GLU A 2 -10.44 26.00 -16.26
C GLU A 2 -9.70 24.71 -16.65
N GLY A 3 -8.41 24.61 -16.34
CA GLY A 3 -7.61 23.44 -16.65
C GLY A 3 -8.18 22.22 -15.91
N LYS A 4 -8.07 21.03 -16.51
CA LYS A 4 -8.52 19.78 -15.88
C LYS A 4 -7.83 19.63 -14.52
N ARG A 5 -8.55 19.13 -13.52
CA ARG A 5 -8.01 18.91 -12.16
C ARG A 5 -6.83 17.94 -12.20
N PRO A 6 -5.72 18.27 -11.51
CA PRO A 6 -4.44 17.56 -11.69
C PRO A 6 -4.42 16.15 -11.10
N VAL A 7 -5.34 15.81 -10.18
CA VAL A 7 -5.37 14.50 -9.50
C VAL A 7 -6.69 13.79 -9.78
N VAL A 8 -6.63 12.50 -10.08
CA VAL A 8 -7.79 11.62 -10.14
C VAL A 8 -7.71 10.59 -9.02
N ILE A 9 -8.73 10.53 -8.17
CA ILE A 9 -8.92 9.44 -7.21
C ILE A 9 -9.84 8.42 -7.89
N TYR A 10 -9.29 7.29 -8.32
CA TYR A 10 -10.08 6.19 -8.85
C TYR A 10 -10.46 5.23 -7.72
N GLY A 11 -11.75 5.05 -7.48
CA GLY A 11 -12.29 4.35 -6.31
C GLY A 11 -12.64 5.28 -5.14
N ALA A 12 -12.97 6.52 -5.42
CA ALA A 12 -13.25 7.56 -4.41
C ALA A 12 -14.39 7.22 -3.44
N ASN A 13 -15.31 6.33 -3.82
CA ASN A 13 -16.37 5.83 -2.94
C ASN A 13 -15.90 4.77 -1.93
N GLY A 14 -14.64 4.31 -2.01
CA GLY A 14 -14.05 3.39 -1.06
C GLY A 14 -13.63 4.07 0.25
N PHE A 15 -13.37 3.25 1.29
CA PHE A 15 -12.93 3.77 2.58
C PHE A 15 -11.62 4.57 2.48
N SER A 16 -10.61 4.04 1.78
CA SER A 16 -9.33 4.75 1.58
C SER A 16 -9.46 5.92 0.62
N GLY A 17 -10.28 5.80 -0.43
CA GLY A 17 -10.49 6.87 -1.42
C GLY A 17 -11.02 8.16 -0.79
N ARG A 18 -11.96 8.06 0.16
CA ARG A 18 -12.46 9.23 0.90
C ARG A 18 -11.38 9.88 1.78
N LEU A 19 -10.44 9.08 2.35
CA LEU A 19 -9.34 9.62 3.17
C LEU A 19 -8.26 10.29 2.32
N VAL A 20 -8.07 9.82 1.07
CA VAL A 20 -7.26 10.54 0.08
C VAL A 20 -7.92 11.87 -0.28
N ALA A 21 -9.23 11.89 -0.52
CA ALA A 21 -9.98 13.12 -0.81
C ALA A 21 -9.88 14.13 0.33
N GLU A 22 -10.03 13.67 1.58
CA GLU A 22 -9.87 14.50 2.76
C GLU A 22 -8.49 15.14 2.85
N SER A 23 -7.44 14.35 2.66
CA SER A 23 -6.06 14.85 2.71
C SER A 23 -5.73 15.77 1.52
N LEU A 24 -6.23 15.50 0.31
CA LEU A 24 -6.09 16.43 -0.83
C LEU A 24 -6.78 17.76 -0.57
N ARG A 25 -7.95 17.75 0.08
CA ARG A 25 -8.62 18.98 0.51
C ARG A 25 -7.73 19.77 1.49
N GLU A 26 -7.10 19.11 2.46
CA GLU A 26 -6.18 19.76 3.42
C GLU A 26 -4.97 20.39 2.72
N TYR A 27 -4.47 19.76 1.65
CA TYR A 27 -3.44 20.33 0.77
C TYR A 27 -3.96 21.38 -0.23
N ASN A 28 -5.26 21.66 -0.25
CA ASN A 28 -5.92 22.53 -1.22
C ASN A 28 -5.62 22.11 -2.69
N VAL A 29 -5.56 20.82 -2.94
CA VAL A 29 -5.32 20.24 -4.26
C VAL A 29 -6.64 19.91 -4.95
N PRO A 30 -6.93 20.46 -6.13
CA PRO A 30 -8.12 20.10 -6.91
C PRO A 30 -8.04 18.66 -7.41
N PHE A 31 -9.17 17.92 -7.35
CA PHE A 31 -9.20 16.52 -7.76
C PHE A 31 -10.52 16.10 -8.43
N ILE A 32 -10.47 15.00 -9.15
CA ILE A 32 -11.64 14.26 -9.65
C ILE A 32 -11.85 13.05 -8.74
N ALA A 33 -13.05 12.93 -8.18
CA ALA A 33 -13.49 11.74 -7.45
C ALA A 33 -14.22 10.82 -8.44
N ALA A 34 -13.62 9.69 -8.79
CA ALA A 34 -14.10 8.81 -9.85
C ALA A 34 -14.37 7.37 -9.39
N GLY A 35 -15.29 6.69 -10.06
CA GLY A 35 -15.65 5.30 -9.85
C GLY A 35 -16.90 4.91 -10.60
N ARG A 36 -17.44 3.71 -10.35
CA ARG A 36 -18.53 3.10 -11.11
C ARG A 36 -19.95 3.63 -10.81
N SER A 37 -20.11 4.55 -9.87
CA SER A 37 -21.42 5.10 -9.50
C SER A 37 -21.25 6.49 -8.95
N ALA A 38 -21.67 7.49 -9.71
CA ALA A 38 -21.64 8.90 -9.30
C ALA A 38 -22.45 9.14 -8.01
N ALA A 39 -23.61 8.52 -7.88
CA ALA A 39 -24.47 8.66 -6.70
C ALA A 39 -23.78 8.17 -5.42
N ARG A 40 -23.10 7.02 -5.47
CA ARG A 40 -22.35 6.51 -4.32
C ARG A 40 -21.13 7.36 -3.99
N ILE A 41 -20.46 7.90 -5.00
CA ILE A 41 -19.32 8.81 -4.79
C ILE A 41 -19.81 10.08 -4.11
N GLN A 42 -20.89 10.66 -4.60
CA GLN A 42 -21.48 11.88 -4.03
C GLN A 42 -21.90 11.69 -2.57
N ASP A 43 -22.56 10.55 -2.25
CA ASP A 43 -22.94 10.21 -0.88
C ASP A 43 -21.70 10.09 0.03
N ILE A 44 -20.65 9.41 -0.41
CA ILE A 44 -19.41 9.24 0.39
C ILE A 44 -18.65 10.58 0.51
N MET A 45 -18.55 11.37 -0.55
CA MET A 45 -17.88 12.68 -0.49
C MET A 45 -18.58 13.62 0.47
N SER A 46 -19.91 13.64 0.51
CA SER A 46 -20.67 14.48 1.46
C SER A 46 -20.37 14.19 2.94
N ARG A 47 -19.77 13.03 3.23
CA ARG A 47 -19.35 12.62 4.59
C ARG A 47 -17.88 12.90 4.89
N VAL A 48 -17.13 13.43 3.93
CA VAL A 48 -15.74 13.83 4.13
C VAL A 48 -15.72 15.19 4.84
N PRO A 49 -15.09 15.31 6.02
CA PRO A 49 -15.09 16.57 6.77
C PRO A 49 -14.52 17.73 5.96
N GLY A 50 -15.29 18.83 5.88
CA GLY A 50 -14.88 20.05 5.19
C GLY A 50 -14.83 19.96 3.67
N ILE A 51 -15.43 18.94 3.06
CA ILE A 51 -15.39 18.71 1.60
C ILE A 51 -15.99 19.87 0.79
N GLU A 52 -16.88 20.64 1.38
CA GLU A 52 -17.47 21.84 0.79
C GLU A 52 -16.45 22.93 0.48
N THR A 53 -15.26 22.86 1.09
CA THR A 53 -14.14 23.77 0.81
C THR A 53 -13.22 23.28 -0.32
N ALA A 54 -13.40 22.04 -0.77
CA ALA A 54 -12.56 21.44 -1.80
C ALA A 54 -13.04 21.80 -3.22
N ASN A 55 -12.08 22.01 -4.12
CA ASN A 55 -12.35 22.06 -5.54
C ASN A 55 -12.31 20.65 -6.14
N TYR A 56 -13.46 19.99 -6.21
CA TYR A 56 -13.53 18.63 -6.76
C TYR A 56 -14.71 18.44 -7.72
N GLU A 57 -14.65 17.36 -8.48
CA GLU A 57 -15.71 16.93 -9.41
C GLU A 57 -15.95 15.44 -9.22
N VAL A 58 -17.20 15.02 -9.33
CA VAL A 58 -17.60 13.61 -9.30
C VAL A 58 -17.84 13.12 -10.72
N LEU A 59 -17.14 12.05 -11.13
CA LEU A 59 -17.31 11.43 -12.43
C LEU A 59 -17.57 9.93 -12.32
N GLU A 60 -18.61 9.48 -13.01
CA GLU A 60 -18.87 8.07 -13.23
C GLU A 60 -18.05 7.58 -14.42
N VAL A 61 -17.46 6.39 -14.28
CA VAL A 61 -16.63 5.79 -15.33
C VAL A 61 -16.73 4.28 -15.29
N SER A 62 -16.72 3.64 -16.46
CA SER A 62 -16.55 2.20 -16.59
C SER A 62 -15.11 1.80 -16.28
N ASP A 63 -14.86 0.50 -16.06
CA ASP A 63 -13.51 -0.01 -15.84
C ASP A 63 -12.79 -0.44 -17.14
N SER A 64 -13.30 -0.03 -18.31
CA SER A 64 -12.61 -0.23 -19.58
C SER A 64 -11.36 0.66 -19.68
N VAL A 65 -10.29 0.15 -20.30
CA VAL A 65 -9.06 0.94 -20.48
C VAL A 65 -9.34 2.25 -21.22
N ASP A 66 -10.18 2.22 -22.26
CA ASP A 66 -10.46 3.39 -23.08
C ASP A 66 -11.20 4.48 -22.32
N ASP A 67 -12.17 4.13 -21.46
CA ASP A 67 -12.87 5.09 -20.63
C ASP A 67 -11.98 5.63 -19.51
N LEU A 68 -11.14 4.78 -18.93
CA LEU A 68 -10.13 5.22 -17.96
C LEU A 68 -9.10 6.17 -18.61
N VAL A 69 -8.68 5.94 -19.86
CA VAL A 69 -7.79 6.86 -20.60
C VAL A 69 -8.47 8.23 -20.76
N LYS A 70 -9.74 8.26 -21.19
CA LYS A 70 -10.51 9.53 -21.30
C LYS A 70 -10.58 10.25 -19.95
N LEU A 71 -10.86 9.51 -18.88
CA LEU A 71 -10.91 10.05 -17.52
C LEU A 71 -9.56 10.64 -17.10
N PHE A 72 -8.45 9.96 -17.36
CA PHE A 72 -7.11 10.37 -16.89
C PHE A 72 -6.46 11.44 -17.78
N THR A 73 -6.84 11.54 -19.06
CA THR A 73 -6.25 12.51 -20.00
C THR A 73 -6.36 13.94 -19.46
N GLY A 74 -5.21 14.63 -19.36
CA GLY A 74 -5.10 15.99 -18.81
C GLY A 74 -4.90 16.07 -17.29
N ALA A 75 -5.00 14.96 -16.55
CA ALA A 75 -4.52 14.89 -15.16
C ALA A 75 -2.99 14.66 -15.13
N LYS A 76 -2.38 14.91 -13.98
CA LYS A 76 -0.96 14.60 -13.72
C LYS A 76 -0.78 13.29 -12.96
N VAL A 77 -1.69 12.98 -12.04
CA VAL A 77 -1.56 11.86 -11.11
C VAL A 77 -2.86 11.09 -11.00
N VAL A 78 -2.77 9.76 -11.04
CA VAL A 78 -3.85 8.83 -10.71
C VAL A 78 -3.54 8.18 -9.36
N CYS A 79 -4.43 8.38 -8.38
CA CYS A 79 -4.47 7.68 -7.11
C CYS A 79 -5.45 6.51 -7.22
N ASN A 80 -4.96 5.31 -7.47
CA ASN A 80 -5.79 4.12 -7.57
C ASN A 80 -6.04 3.52 -6.18
N THR A 81 -7.30 3.46 -5.77
CA THR A 81 -7.75 2.87 -4.50
C THR A 81 -8.68 1.67 -4.70
N VAL A 82 -8.74 1.13 -5.93
CA VAL A 82 -9.58 -0.02 -6.29
C VAL A 82 -8.77 -1.31 -6.22
N GLY A 83 -8.97 -2.07 -5.16
CA GLY A 83 -8.43 -3.43 -5.01
C GLY A 83 -9.49 -4.53 -5.24
N PRO A 84 -9.10 -5.82 -5.28
CA PRO A 84 -7.73 -6.31 -5.29
C PRO A 84 -6.94 -5.89 -6.54
N PHE A 85 -5.70 -5.45 -6.34
CA PHE A 85 -4.90 -4.80 -7.41
C PHE A 85 -4.38 -5.80 -8.43
N ILE A 86 -4.18 -7.05 -8.04
CA ILE A 86 -3.83 -8.13 -8.97
C ILE A 86 -4.88 -8.30 -10.08
N TYR A 87 -6.14 -7.92 -9.83
CA TYR A 87 -7.22 -8.02 -10.82
C TYR A 87 -7.52 -6.68 -11.51
N SER A 88 -7.56 -5.60 -10.76
CA SER A 88 -7.96 -4.27 -11.25
C SER A 88 -6.78 -3.43 -11.75
N GLY A 89 -5.61 -3.60 -11.14
CA GLY A 89 -4.42 -2.79 -11.38
C GLY A 89 -3.95 -2.73 -12.84
N PRO A 90 -3.90 -3.86 -13.58
CA PRO A 90 -3.43 -3.86 -14.97
C PRO A 90 -4.16 -2.87 -15.89
N ARG A 91 -5.48 -2.73 -15.76
CA ARG A 91 -6.25 -1.78 -16.57
C ARG A 91 -5.97 -0.32 -16.19
N VAL A 92 -5.86 -0.06 -14.89
CA VAL A 92 -5.65 1.30 -14.39
C VAL A 92 -4.25 1.81 -14.70
N ILE A 93 -3.22 0.99 -14.52
CA ILE A 93 -1.84 1.38 -14.83
C ILE A 93 -1.61 1.55 -16.34
N GLU A 94 -2.23 0.70 -17.16
CA GLU A 94 -2.20 0.84 -18.63
C GLU A 94 -2.84 2.17 -19.07
N ALA A 95 -4.01 2.48 -18.53
CA ALA A 95 -4.71 3.72 -18.83
C ALA A 95 -3.91 4.94 -18.36
N SER A 96 -3.28 4.88 -17.18
CA SER A 96 -2.42 5.94 -16.64
C SER A 96 -1.23 6.20 -17.56
N LEU A 97 -0.55 5.15 -18.03
CA LEU A 97 0.57 5.25 -18.96
C LEU A 97 0.15 5.84 -20.32
N LYS A 98 -1.00 5.40 -20.86
CA LYS A 98 -1.55 5.92 -22.12
C LYS A 98 -1.91 7.40 -22.01
N ALA A 99 -2.52 7.80 -20.91
CA ALA A 99 -2.92 9.17 -20.62
C ALA A 99 -1.74 10.11 -20.25
N GLY A 100 -0.55 9.57 -19.99
CA GLY A 100 0.62 10.35 -19.58
C GLY A 100 0.58 10.81 -18.12
N CYS A 101 -0.01 10.01 -17.23
CA CYS A 101 -0.13 10.30 -15.80
C CYS A 101 0.85 9.47 -14.97
N HIS A 102 1.34 10.03 -13.86
CA HIS A 102 1.96 9.26 -12.79
C HIS A 102 0.92 8.32 -12.17
N TYR A 103 1.35 7.13 -11.77
CA TYR A 103 0.51 6.10 -11.16
C TYR A 103 0.89 5.86 -9.71
N LEU A 104 -0.08 5.97 -8.82
CA LEU A 104 0.02 5.61 -7.41
C LEU A 104 -1.08 4.59 -7.08
N ASP A 105 -0.78 3.60 -6.24
CA ASP A 105 -1.80 2.75 -5.66
C ASP A 105 -1.51 2.40 -4.19
N ILE A 106 -2.50 1.87 -3.50
CA ILE A 106 -2.42 1.49 -2.09
C ILE A 106 -2.32 -0.02 -1.89
N SER A 107 -1.78 -0.75 -2.86
CA SER A 107 -1.67 -2.21 -2.80
C SER A 107 -0.75 -2.68 -1.65
N GLY A 108 -1.06 -3.87 -1.13
CA GLY A 108 -0.16 -4.65 -0.29
C GLY A 108 0.17 -6.00 -0.93
N GLU A 109 -0.04 -6.12 -2.23
CA GLU A 109 0.00 -7.37 -3.01
C GLU A 109 1.36 -7.51 -3.70
N GLN A 110 2.31 -8.25 -3.11
CA GLN A 110 3.67 -8.38 -3.64
C GLN A 110 3.71 -8.83 -5.11
N ALA A 111 2.83 -9.76 -5.49
CA ALA A 111 2.75 -10.24 -6.87
C ALA A 111 2.42 -9.12 -7.86
N TRP A 112 1.47 -8.24 -7.51
CA TRP A 112 1.14 -7.05 -8.29
C TRP A 112 2.30 -6.05 -8.35
N ILE A 113 2.91 -5.75 -7.20
CA ILE A 113 4.03 -4.80 -7.10
C ILE A 113 5.22 -5.27 -7.96
N ARG A 114 5.49 -6.57 -7.94
CA ARG A 114 6.50 -7.20 -8.79
C ARG A 114 6.14 -7.10 -10.27
N GLU A 115 4.89 -7.30 -10.63
CA GLU A 115 4.41 -7.09 -12.00
C GLU A 115 4.61 -5.64 -12.46
N VAL A 116 4.33 -4.66 -11.58
CA VAL A 116 4.59 -3.24 -11.88
C VAL A 116 6.08 -3.00 -12.15
N ALA A 117 6.96 -3.56 -11.33
CA ALA A 117 8.40 -3.44 -11.53
C ALA A 117 8.86 -4.04 -12.88
N GLU A 118 8.45 -5.27 -13.15
CA GLU A 118 8.95 -6.05 -14.30
C GLU A 118 8.32 -5.62 -15.64
N LYS A 119 7.02 -5.30 -15.66
CA LYS A 119 6.29 -5.03 -16.93
C LYS A 119 6.10 -3.55 -17.22
N TRP A 120 6.01 -2.71 -16.20
CA TRP A 120 5.60 -1.32 -16.35
C TRP A 120 6.71 -0.31 -16.04
N GLY A 121 7.64 -0.63 -15.16
CA GLY A 121 8.68 0.28 -14.71
C GLY A 121 9.42 0.97 -15.85
N ALA A 122 9.98 0.19 -16.78
CA ALA A 122 10.72 0.74 -17.92
C ALA A 122 9.83 1.59 -18.87
N LYS A 123 8.56 1.23 -19.03
CA LYS A 123 7.61 1.98 -19.88
C LYS A 123 7.26 3.35 -19.28
N PHE A 124 7.09 3.41 -17.95
CA PHE A 124 6.89 4.68 -17.25
C PHE A 124 8.16 5.54 -17.29
N ALA A 125 9.33 4.94 -17.05
CA ALA A 125 10.61 5.66 -17.12
C ALA A 125 10.84 6.29 -18.49
N ALA A 126 10.54 5.57 -19.59
CA ALA A 126 10.67 6.08 -20.97
C ALA A 126 9.79 7.31 -21.26
N LYS A 127 8.73 7.53 -20.46
CA LYS A 127 7.86 8.72 -20.55
C LYS A 127 8.16 9.78 -19.48
N GLY A 128 9.19 9.60 -18.65
CA GLY A 128 9.47 10.48 -17.52
C GLY A 128 8.42 10.41 -16.41
N LEU A 129 7.66 9.32 -16.33
CA LEU A 129 6.58 9.13 -15.37
C LEU A 129 7.01 8.21 -14.23
N LEU A 130 6.35 8.35 -13.09
CA LEU A 130 6.48 7.49 -11.91
C LEU A 130 5.36 6.46 -11.86
N ALA A 131 5.72 5.19 -11.61
CA ALA A 131 4.81 4.14 -11.18
C ALA A 131 5.21 3.72 -9.75
N ALA A 132 4.44 4.17 -8.76
CA ALA A 132 4.69 3.89 -7.35
C ALA A 132 3.51 3.11 -6.75
N PRO A 133 3.50 1.78 -6.88
CA PRO A 133 2.55 0.95 -6.14
C PRO A 133 2.89 0.92 -4.65
N ALA A 134 1.95 0.43 -3.85
CA ALA A 134 2.12 0.27 -2.40
C ALA A 134 2.42 1.57 -1.64
N THR A 135 1.86 2.69 -2.09
CA THR A 135 1.93 3.97 -1.38
C THR A 135 0.92 4.00 -0.21
N ALA A 136 0.96 2.96 0.62
CA ALA A 136 0.13 2.73 1.79
C ALA A 136 0.97 2.59 3.06
N PHE A 137 0.35 2.74 4.22
CA PHE A 137 1.06 2.73 5.50
C PHE A 137 1.98 1.52 5.67
N MET A 138 1.45 0.31 5.48
CA MET A 138 2.17 -0.93 5.77
C MET A 138 3.43 -1.14 4.91
N SER A 139 3.59 -0.36 3.88
CA SER A 139 4.70 -0.47 2.94
C SER A 139 5.57 0.78 2.94
N ALA A 140 4.98 1.97 2.81
CA ALA A 140 5.72 3.22 2.71
C ALA A 140 6.39 3.62 4.03
N VAL A 141 5.76 3.31 5.18
CA VAL A 141 6.33 3.61 6.50
C VAL A 141 7.54 2.72 6.78
N SER A 142 7.42 1.42 6.56
CA SER A 142 8.54 0.48 6.76
C SER A 142 9.67 0.74 5.76
N ASP A 143 9.40 1.09 4.48
CA ASP A 143 10.45 1.48 3.53
C ASP A 143 11.19 2.74 3.99
N ALA A 144 10.46 3.75 4.45
CA ALA A 144 11.10 4.95 5.00
C ALA A 144 11.95 4.65 6.25
N ALA A 145 11.50 3.74 7.10
CA ALA A 145 12.27 3.29 8.27
C ALA A 145 13.51 2.48 7.89
N ILE A 146 13.44 1.61 6.85
CA ILE A 146 14.59 0.90 6.30
C ILE A 146 15.66 1.90 5.83
N ARG A 147 15.25 2.87 5.02
CA ARG A 147 16.20 3.86 4.48
C ARG A 147 16.84 4.72 5.57
N LEU A 148 16.09 5.00 6.65
CA LEU A 148 16.66 5.64 7.82
C LEU A 148 17.72 4.74 8.50
N CYS A 149 17.49 3.42 8.61
CA CYS A 149 18.49 2.50 9.14
C CYS A 149 19.76 2.45 8.26
N LEU A 150 19.61 2.47 6.93
CA LEU A 150 20.73 2.43 5.99
C LEU A 150 21.67 3.66 6.08
N GLU A 151 21.24 4.75 6.71
CA GLU A 151 22.11 5.92 6.95
C GLU A 151 23.09 5.70 8.12
N HIS A 152 22.88 4.66 8.94
CA HIS A 152 23.58 4.47 10.21
C HIS A 152 24.59 3.33 10.23
N GLY A 153 24.89 2.71 9.09
CA GLY A 153 25.90 1.66 9.05
C GLY A 153 25.94 0.88 7.74
N ALA A 154 26.90 -0.04 7.65
CA ALA A 154 27.07 -0.94 6.53
C ALA A 154 26.08 -2.13 6.66
N ILE A 155 24.80 -1.86 6.44
CA ILE A 155 23.70 -2.81 6.57
C ILE A 155 23.49 -3.55 5.25
N ASP A 156 23.56 -4.88 5.27
CA ASP A 156 23.32 -5.75 4.12
C ASP A 156 22.08 -6.63 4.25
N THR A 157 21.54 -6.73 5.47
CA THR A 157 20.41 -7.57 5.82
C THR A 157 19.33 -6.74 6.53
N ILE A 158 18.10 -6.81 6.02
CA ILE A 158 16.94 -6.11 6.54
C ILE A 158 15.87 -7.12 6.95
N GLU A 159 15.37 -6.98 8.16
CA GLU A 159 14.19 -7.68 8.64
C GLU A 159 13.11 -6.67 9.04
N THR A 160 11.86 -6.89 8.59
CA THR A 160 10.74 -6.02 8.96
C THR A 160 9.60 -6.81 9.57
N LEU A 161 8.97 -6.19 10.56
CA LEU A 161 7.75 -6.65 11.18
C LEU A 161 6.72 -5.51 11.17
N THR A 162 5.66 -5.66 10.38
CA THR A 162 4.58 -4.67 10.32
C THR A 162 3.33 -5.21 10.99
N MET A 163 2.95 -4.60 12.10
CA MET A 163 1.79 -4.99 12.89
C MET A 163 0.77 -3.86 12.97
N PHE A 164 -0.51 -4.19 12.87
CA PHE A 164 -1.54 -3.19 13.09
C PHE A 164 -2.71 -3.74 13.91
N LYS A 165 -3.29 -2.88 14.75
CA LYS A 165 -4.54 -3.10 15.45
C LYS A 165 -5.64 -2.37 14.70
N GLY A 166 -6.74 -3.05 14.50
CA GLY A 166 -7.90 -2.54 13.76
C GLY A 166 -8.60 -3.67 13.01
N ILE A 167 -9.79 -3.38 12.52
CA ILE A 167 -10.55 -4.34 11.72
C ILE A 167 -10.35 -3.98 10.24
N PRO A 168 -10.02 -4.94 9.36
CA PRO A 168 -9.91 -4.68 7.94
C PRO A 168 -11.22 -4.16 7.34
N THR A 169 -11.12 -3.17 6.44
CA THR A 169 -12.27 -2.74 5.65
C THR A 169 -12.72 -3.84 4.70
N PHE A 170 -13.90 -3.72 4.11
CA PHE A 170 -14.36 -4.65 3.06
C PHE A 170 -13.31 -4.79 1.95
N GLY A 171 -12.76 -3.68 1.43
CA GLY A 171 -11.72 -3.74 0.39
C GLY A 171 -10.45 -4.44 0.84
N SER A 172 -9.99 -4.19 2.08
CA SER A 172 -8.83 -4.89 2.66
C SER A 172 -9.09 -6.39 2.82
N THR A 173 -10.29 -6.78 3.23
CA THR A 173 -10.68 -8.19 3.33
C THR A 173 -10.60 -8.87 1.96
N GLN A 174 -11.12 -8.24 0.90
CA GLN A 174 -11.01 -8.78 -0.47
C GLN A 174 -9.54 -8.99 -0.88
N THR A 175 -8.65 -8.04 -0.57
CA THR A 175 -7.21 -8.17 -0.84
C THR A 175 -6.57 -9.29 -0.01
N ILE A 176 -6.91 -9.43 1.29
CA ILE A 176 -6.39 -10.50 2.15
C ILE A 176 -6.67 -11.88 1.54
N PHE A 177 -7.88 -12.11 1.04
CA PHE A 177 -8.21 -13.36 0.37
C PHE A 177 -7.52 -13.51 -1.00
N ALA A 178 -7.41 -12.42 -1.77
CA ALA A 178 -6.76 -12.47 -3.08
C ALA A 178 -5.28 -12.83 -2.98
N VAL A 179 -4.54 -12.35 -1.99
CA VAL A 179 -3.11 -12.65 -1.84
C VAL A 179 -2.81 -14.09 -1.41
N ILE A 180 -3.79 -14.80 -0.83
CA ILE A 180 -3.62 -16.20 -0.41
C ILE A 180 -3.25 -17.10 -1.60
N GLN A 181 -3.71 -16.80 -2.81
CA GLN A 181 -3.37 -17.59 -4.01
C GLN A 181 -1.96 -17.33 -4.55
N THR A 182 -1.27 -16.29 -4.08
CA THR A 182 0.04 -15.90 -4.59
C THR A 182 1.17 -16.43 -3.71
N ASP A 183 2.33 -16.71 -4.31
CA ASP A 183 3.52 -17.01 -3.53
C ASP A 183 4.12 -15.73 -2.96
N ALA A 184 4.58 -15.80 -1.71
CA ALA A 184 5.32 -14.74 -1.05
C ALA A 184 6.81 -14.95 -1.19
N TYR A 185 7.57 -13.88 -1.43
CA TYR A 185 9.01 -13.93 -1.63
C TYR A 185 9.75 -13.06 -0.62
N TYR A 186 10.97 -13.52 -0.28
CA TYR A 186 11.99 -12.75 0.42
C TYR A 186 13.26 -12.69 -0.43
N LEU A 187 14.23 -11.86 -0.09
CA LEU A 187 15.55 -11.86 -0.71
C LEU A 187 16.57 -12.53 0.18
N GLU A 188 17.37 -13.39 -0.43
CA GLU A 188 18.57 -14.00 0.15
C GLU A 188 19.68 -13.94 -0.89
N GLN A 189 20.79 -13.31 -0.56
CA GLN A 189 21.91 -13.05 -1.48
C GLN A 189 21.42 -12.43 -2.80
N ASN A 190 20.53 -11.46 -2.69
CA ASN A 190 19.89 -10.77 -3.81
C ASN A 190 19.11 -11.69 -4.78
N GLN A 191 18.67 -12.87 -4.32
CA GLN A 191 17.85 -13.80 -5.08
C GLN A 191 16.50 -13.96 -4.40
N TYR A 192 15.41 -13.98 -5.21
CA TYR A 192 14.10 -14.31 -4.67
C TYR A 192 14.05 -15.75 -4.19
N LYS A 193 13.64 -15.93 -2.95
CA LYS A 193 13.31 -17.21 -2.33
C LYS A 193 11.85 -17.20 -1.92
N THR A 194 11.18 -18.31 -2.07
CA THR A 194 9.78 -18.44 -1.69
C THR A 194 9.65 -18.71 -0.21
N TRP A 195 8.79 -17.96 0.47
CA TRP A 195 8.38 -18.27 1.84
C TRP A 195 7.65 -19.61 1.90
N PRO A 196 7.89 -20.44 2.91
CA PRO A 196 7.04 -21.60 3.16
C PRO A 196 5.62 -21.09 3.48
N ARG A 197 4.63 -21.76 2.89
CA ARG A 197 3.23 -21.37 3.02
C ARG A 197 2.62 -21.88 4.33
N ALA A 198 1.59 -21.19 4.82
CA ALA A 198 0.88 -21.50 6.06
C ALA A 198 1.77 -21.64 7.31
N VAL A 199 2.95 -21.01 7.30
CA VAL A 199 3.86 -20.98 8.45
C VAL A 199 3.57 -19.76 9.30
N ARG A 200 3.47 -19.98 10.60
CA ARG A 200 3.24 -18.95 11.63
C ARG A 200 4.56 -18.59 12.29
N TYR A 201 4.74 -17.31 12.56
CA TYR A 201 5.89 -16.79 13.29
C TYR A 201 5.39 -16.12 14.57
N ASP A 202 6.03 -16.39 15.70
CA ASP A 202 5.80 -15.68 16.94
C ASP A 202 6.81 -14.53 17.04
N ALA A 203 6.33 -13.29 17.00
CA ALA A 203 7.15 -12.09 16.98
C ALA A 203 7.03 -11.30 18.29
N ALA A 204 8.15 -10.86 18.83
CA ALA A 204 8.17 -9.87 19.91
C ALA A 204 7.83 -8.48 19.33
N VAL A 205 6.78 -7.86 19.86
CA VAL A 205 6.30 -6.54 19.41
C VAL A 205 6.50 -5.53 20.53
N PRO A 206 7.15 -4.40 20.28
CA PRO A 206 7.35 -3.37 21.30
C PRO A 206 6.03 -2.93 21.95
N GLY A 207 6.01 -2.93 23.29
CA GLY A 207 4.81 -2.59 24.08
C GLY A 207 3.83 -3.74 24.32
N TYR A 208 4.17 -4.96 23.90
CA TYR A 208 3.41 -6.19 24.20
C TYR A 208 4.25 -7.16 25.02
N ILE A 209 3.65 -7.72 26.07
CA ILE A 209 4.32 -8.73 26.93
C ILE A 209 4.35 -10.09 26.23
N GLN A 210 3.26 -10.43 25.54
CA GLN A 210 3.15 -11.69 24.79
C GLN A 210 3.57 -11.50 23.35
N THR A 211 4.18 -12.52 22.75
CA THR A 211 4.45 -12.54 21.33
C THR A 211 3.16 -12.45 20.52
N GLN A 212 3.26 -11.85 19.36
CA GLN A 212 2.16 -11.70 18.41
C GLN A 212 2.39 -12.61 17.21
N MET A 213 1.30 -13.14 16.65
CA MET A 213 1.37 -13.95 15.44
C MET A 213 1.63 -13.07 14.23
N ALA A 214 2.61 -13.45 13.42
CA ALA A 214 2.93 -12.83 12.14
C ALA A 214 3.00 -13.91 11.04
N LEU A 215 2.76 -13.51 9.80
CA LEU A 215 2.80 -14.33 8.59
C LEU A 215 3.62 -13.63 7.52
N ALA A 216 4.08 -14.38 6.52
CA ALA A 216 4.62 -13.81 5.28
C ALA A 216 3.53 -13.13 4.43
N TRP A 217 2.27 -13.49 4.61
CA TRP A 217 1.04 -12.85 4.16
C TRP A 217 1.02 -12.43 2.68
N GLY A 218 1.22 -13.37 1.76
CA GLY A 218 1.26 -13.08 0.32
C GLY A 218 2.45 -12.22 -0.13
N GLY A 219 3.38 -11.95 0.80
CA GLY A 219 4.60 -11.16 0.61
C GLY A 219 4.40 -9.67 0.82
N PHE A 220 5.49 -9.03 1.21
CA PHE A 220 5.58 -7.58 1.38
C PHE A 220 6.39 -6.97 0.23
N PRO A 221 6.27 -5.67 -0.07
CA PRO A 221 6.94 -5.05 -1.21
C PRO A 221 8.46 -4.88 -1.04
N GLN A 222 8.98 -4.86 0.19
CA GLN A 222 10.39 -4.57 0.46
C GLN A 222 11.36 -5.45 -0.35
N PRO A 223 11.18 -6.78 -0.49
CA PRO A 223 12.03 -7.58 -1.35
C PRO A 223 12.04 -7.15 -2.82
N VAL A 224 10.94 -6.56 -3.31
CA VAL A 224 10.87 -6.05 -4.69
C VAL A 224 11.61 -4.73 -4.84
N TRP A 225 11.46 -3.81 -3.88
CA TRP A 225 12.13 -2.52 -3.91
C TRP A 225 13.63 -2.60 -3.72
N PHE A 226 14.10 -3.59 -2.93
CA PHE A 226 15.52 -3.78 -2.63
C PHE A 226 16.19 -4.83 -3.52
N LYS A 227 15.48 -5.40 -4.50
CA LYS A 227 16.09 -6.25 -5.53
C LYS A 227 17.15 -5.44 -6.29
N ASP A 228 18.36 -5.99 -6.35
CA ASP A 228 19.52 -5.34 -6.97
C ASP A 228 19.96 -4.02 -6.28
N HIS A 229 19.59 -3.82 -5.00
CA HIS A 229 20.09 -2.68 -4.23
C HIS A 229 21.59 -2.87 -3.94
N PRO A 230 22.44 -1.84 -4.16
CA PRO A 230 23.90 -1.99 -4.11
C PRO A 230 24.45 -2.42 -2.73
N GLN A 231 23.74 -2.12 -1.66
CA GLN A 231 24.16 -2.41 -0.28
C GLN A 231 23.40 -3.58 0.32
N VAL A 232 22.10 -3.74 0.03
CA VAL A 232 21.21 -4.70 0.70
C VAL A 232 21.12 -5.98 -0.11
N ALA A 233 21.56 -7.10 0.46
CA ALA A 233 21.50 -8.42 -0.17
C ALA A 233 20.34 -9.30 0.34
N ASN A 234 19.92 -9.08 1.59
CA ASN A 234 18.92 -9.91 2.24
C ASN A 234 17.77 -9.06 2.78
N VAL A 235 16.53 -9.46 2.48
CA VAL A 235 15.32 -8.76 2.97
C VAL A 235 14.25 -9.78 3.34
N ARG A 236 13.85 -9.79 4.60
CA ARG A 236 12.76 -10.62 5.12
C ARG A 236 11.70 -9.75 5.75
N SER A 237 10.45 -9.92 5.34
CA SER A 237 9.32 -9.12 5.81
C SER A 237 8.18 -10.03 6.23
N ILE A 238 7.71 -9.83 7.46
CA ILE A 238 6.52 -10.50 8.01
C ILE A 238 5.62 -9.48 8.65
N GLY A 239 4.38 -9.84 8.90
CA GLY A 239 3.44 -8.94 9.56
C GLY A 239 2.11 -9.57 9.92
N GLY A 240 1.24 -8.76 10.48
CA GLY A 240 -0.07 -9.24 10.89
C GLY A 240 -0.93 -8.20 11.59
N LEU A 241 -2.10 -8.65 12.02
CA LEU A 241 -2.98 -7.89 12.90
C LEU A 241 -2.67 -8.25 14.36
N LEU A 242 -2.78 -7.24 15.23
CA LEU A 242 -2.69 -7.40 16.67
C LEU A 242 -3.99 -7.99 17.28
N ASP A 243 -4.71 -8.75 16.47
CA ASP A 243 -5.87 -9.55 16.84
C ASP A 243 -5.57 -11.02 16.50
N ARG A 244 -5.29 -11.80 17.53
CA ARG A 244 -4.88 -13.20 17.37
C ARG A 244 -5.97 -14.05 16.71
N GLN A 245 -7.24 -13.80 17.02
CA GLN A 245 -8.35 -14.57 16.46
C GLN A 245 -8.46 -14.36 14.94
N ILE A 246 -8.31 -13.11 14.48
CA ILE A 246 -8.30 -12.81 13.04
C ILE A 246 -7.10 -13.49 12.37
N MET A 247 -5.91 -13.42 12.98
CA MET A 247 -4.71 -14.04 12.43
C MET A 247 -4.79 -15.57 12.36
N GLU A 248 -5.40 -16.21 13.35
CA GLU A 248 -5.69 -17.64 13.33
C GLU A 248 -6.65 -18.00 12.18
N GLY A 249 -7.66 -17.18 11.93
CA GLY A 249 -8.57 -17.31 10.80
C GLY A 249 -7.86 -17.20 9.45
N VAL A 250 -6.96 -16.21 9.29
CA VAL A 250 -6.15 -16.07 8.07
C VAL A 250 -5.26 -17.30 7.86
N ALA A 251 -4.55 -17.74 8.89
CA ALA A 251 -3.67 -18.91 8.78
C ALA A 251 -4.46 -20.21 8.49
N ALA A 252 -5.65 -20.36 9.05
CA ALA A 252 -6.53 -21.48 8.75
C ALA A 252 -7.02 -21.44 7.29
N THR A 253 -7.30 -20.24 6.77
CA THR A 253 -7.70 -20.06 5.38
C THR A 253 -6.55 -20.35 4.41
N GLU A 254 -5.31 -19.93 4.72
CA GLU A 254 -4.14 -20.30 3.93
C GLU A 254 -3.94 -21.82 3.89
N LYS A 255 -4.07 -22.49 5.04
CA LYS A 255 -3.94 -23.96 5.11
C LYS A 255 -5.02 -24.64 4.27
N MET A 256 -6.27 -24.22 4.40
CA MET A 256 -7.38 -24.77 3.61
C MET A 256 -7.16 -24.52 2.11
N PHE A 257 -6.67 -23.36 1.72
CA PHE A 257 -6.32 -23.09 0.33
C PHE A 257 -5.31 -24.10 -0.21
N GLU A 258 -4.22 -24.34 0.53
CA GLU A 258 -3.19 -25.34 0.14
C GLU A 258 -3.76 -26.74 -0.03
N GLU A 259 -4.61 -27.18 0.91
CA GLU A 259 -5.11 -28.55 0.94
C GLU A 259 -6.24 -28.81 -0.04
N GLN A 260 -7.09 -27.82 -0.34
CA GLN A 260 -8.37 -28.04 -1.02
C GLN A 260 -8.60 -27.18 -2.27
N ILE A 261 -7.88 -26.08 -2.45
CA ILE A 261 -8.18 -25.10 -3.50
C ILE A 261 -7.02 -24.97 -4.49
N ARG A 262 -5.78 -25.00 -4.06
CA ARG A 262 -4.59 -24.74 -4.90
C ARG A 262 -4.50 -25.64 -6.13
N GLY A 263 -4.94 -26.87 -6.05
CA GLY A 263 -4.94 -27.83 -7.18
C GLY A 263 -6.04 -27.60 -8.23
N LEU A 264 -6.96 -26.66 -7.98
CA LEU A 264 -8.06 -26.35 -8.88
C LEU A 264 -7.60 -25.39 -10.02
N PRO A 265 -8.36 -25.30 -11.14
CA PRO A 265 -8.12 -24.27 -12.14
C PRO A 265 -8.12 -22.87 -11.53
N LYS A 266 -7.26 -21.98 -12.02
CA LYS A 266 -7.06 -20.63 -11.46
C LYS A 266 -8.37 -19.83 -11.28
N GLN A 267 -9.26 -19.90 -12.27
CA GLN A 267 -10.56 -19.23 -12.21
C GLN A 267 -11.43 -19.74 -11.06
N GLU A 268 -11.38 -21.04 -10.76
CA GLU A 268 -12.11 -21.63 -9.65
C GLU A 268 -11.49 -21.25 -8.30
N GLN A 269 -10.16 -21.15 -8.22
CA GLN A 269 -9.48 -20.61 -7.03
C GLN A 269 -9.94 -19.19 -6.73
N GLU A 270 -9.92 -18.31 -7.73
CA GLU A 270 -10.36 -16.90 -7.62
C GLU A 270 -11.82 -16.81 -7.21
N ARG A 271 -12.69 -17.61 -7.82
CA ARG A 271 -14.13 -17.65 -7.48
C ARG A 271 -14.34 -18.00 -6.02
N ARG A 272 -13.74 -19.10 -5.54
CA ARG A 272 -13.88 -19.56 -4.15
C ARG A 272 -13.35 -18.55 -3.15
N LEU A 273 -12.18 -18.00 -3.38
CA LEU A 273 -11.59 -16.97 -2.51
C LEU A 273 -12.46 -15.70 -2.47
N SER A 274 -13.01 -15.30 -3.61
CA SER A 274 -13.92 -14.15 -3.68
C SER A 274 -15.22 -14.40 -2.91
N GLU A 275 -15.82 -15.59 -3.04
CA GLU A 275 -17.02 -15.98 -2.29
C GLU A 275 -16.76 -15.98 -0.78
N MET A 276 -15.64 -16.54 -0.35
CA MET A 276 -15.24 -16.52 1.05
C MET A 276 -15.03 -15.09 1.55
N ALA A 277 -14.32 -14.24 0.79
CA ALA A 277 -14.13 -12.85 1.15
C ALA A 277 -15.46 -12.08 1.27
N ASN A 278 -16.43 -12.37 0.40
CA ASN A 278 -17.75 -11.76 0.44
C ASN A 278 -18.62 -12.26 1.62
N SER A 279 -18.35 -13.46 2.14
CA SER A 279 -19.04 -13.98 3.33
C SER A 279 -18.57 -13.35 4.63
N VAL A 280 -17.38 -12.77 4.64
CA VAL A 280 -16.85 -12.03 5.80
C VAL A 280 -17.50 -10.64 5.82
N GLN A 281 -18.15 -10.31 6.92
CA GLN A 281 -18.72 -8.97 7.08
C GLN A 281 -17.58 -7.93 7.11
N GLY A 282 -17.55 -7.10 6.08
CA GLY A 282 -16.65 -5.94 6.05
C GLY A 282 -17.02 -4.95 7.15
N SER A 283 -16.03 -4.27 7.71
CA SER A 283 -16.28 -3.25 8.71
C SER A 283 -15.88 -1.87 8.21
N THR A 284 -16.46 -0.85 8.86
CA THR A 284 -15.99 0.52 8.73
C THR A 284 -15.21 0.85 9.98
N PRO A 285 -13.86 0.90 9.93
CA PRO A 285 -13.06 1.24 11.10
C PRO A 285 -13.48 2.60 11.66
N PRO A 286 -13.47 2.79 12.99
CA PRO A 286 -13.68 4.12 13.57
C PRO A 286 -12.61 5.07 13.06
N ARG A 287 -12.98 6.32 12.80
CA ARG A 287 -12.06 7.32 12.23
C ARG A 287 -10.86 7.58 13.14
N GLU A 288 -11.11 7.77 14.42
CA GLU A 288 -10.11 8.14 15.42
C GLU A 288 -10.36 7.43 16.74
N ASN A 289 -9.65 6.34 16.95
CA ASN A 289 -9.63 5.65 18.22
C ASN A 289 -8.29 4.96 18.40
N THR A 290 -7.37 5.63 19.08
CA THR A 290 -5.99 5.11 19.29
C THR A 290 -5.94 3.84 20.14
N ARG A 291 -7.01 3.49 20.86
CA ARG A 291 -7.10 2.22 21.58
C ARG A 291 -7.44 1.05 20.65
N GLU A 292 -8.20 1.33 19.59
CA GLU A 292 -8.68 0.34 18.63
C GLU A 292 -7.86 0.32 17.33
N GLN A 293 -7.15 1.41 17.04
CA GLN A 293 -6.37 1.56 15.83
C GLN A 293 -4.97 2.04 16.15
N ARG A 294 -3.97 1.23 15.84
CA ARG A 294 -2.57 1.60 15.92
C ARG A 294 -1.73 0.75 14.98
N THR A 295 -0.57 1.26 14.59
CA THR A 295 0.43 0.55 13.82
C THR A 295 1.74 0.50 14.60
N ILE A 296 2.48 -0.58 14.41
CA ILE A 296 3.84 -0.74 14.91
C ILE A 296 4.63 -1.37 13.79
N ASP A 297 5.62 -0.63 13.29
CA ASP A 297 6.58 -1.14 12.33
C ASP A 297 7.93 -1.26 13.01
N VAL A 298 8.53 -2.44 12.96
CA VAL A 298 9.88 -2.70 13.45
C VAL A 298 10.76 -3.04 12.27
N VAL A 299 11.81 -2.29 12.09
CA VAL A 299 12.86 -2.56 11.10
C VAL A 299 14.15 -2.85 11.84
N ALA A 300 14.76 -3.98 11.56
CA ALA A 300 16.09 -4.33 12.02
C ALA A 300 17.04 -4.43 10.83
N GLY A 301 18.07 -3.59 10.83
CA GLY A 301 19.17 -3.62 9.88
C GLY A 301 20.40 -4.26 10.50
N ARG A 302 21.03 -5.19 9.79
CA ARG A 302 22.27 -5.86 10.25
C ARG A 302 23.32 -5.83 9.16
N GLY A 303 24.56 -5.67 9.57
CA GLY A 303 25.78 -5.86 8.79
C GLY A 303 26.74 -6.79 9.51
N SER A 304 27.99 -6.84 9.09
CA SER A 304 29.02 -7.65 9.76
C SER A 304 29.35 -7.16 11.18
N THR A 305 29.32 -5.86 11.42
CA THR A 305 29.64 -5.21 12.70
C THR A 305 28.52 -4.28 13.18
N ASP A 306 27.58 -3.94 12.32
CA ASP A 306 26.55 -2.94 12.59
C ASP A 306 25.19 -3.57 12.86
N PHE A 307 24.48 -3.02 13.82
CA PHE A 307 23.08 -3.32 14.09
C PHE A 307 22.34 -2.03 14.34
N VAL A 308 21.25 -1.83 13.62
CA VAL A 308 20.41 -0.65 13.74
C VAL A 308 18.94 -1.08 13.79
N GLN A 309 18.19 -0.51 14.70
CA GLN A 309 16.75 -0.75 14.77
C GLN A 309 15.97 0.55 14.66
N CYS A 310 14.93 0.57 13.84
CA CYS A 310 13.94 1.63 13.80
C CYS A 310 12.56 1.08 14.15
N VAL A 311 11.91 1.70 15.13
CA VAL A 311 10.53 1.38 15.49
C VAL A 311 9.65 2.58 15.19
N THR A 312 8.60 2.37 14.39
CA THR A 312 7.61 3.39 14.10
C THR A 312 6.29 3.05 14.77
N PHE A 313 5.84 3.95 15.63
CA PHE A 313 4.53 3.87 16.29
C PHE A 313 3.56 4.80 15.57
N GLY A 314 2.41 4.27 15.17
CA GLY A 314 1.40 5.04 14.48
C GLY A 314 -0.02 4.78 15.00
N THR A 315 -0.94 5.60 14.53
CA THR A 315 -2.37 5.54 14.81
C THR A 315 -3.12 4.78 13.69
N CYS A 316 -4.22 5.31 13.20
CA CYS A 316 -5.03 4.69 12.15
C CYS A 316 -4.25 4.49 10.85
N CYS A 317 -4.06 3.25 10.45
CA CYS A 317 -3.36 2.86 9.22
C CYS A 317 -3.99 3.45 7.95
N TYR A 318 -5.31 3.58 7.91
CA TYR A 318 -6.03 4.13 6.76
C TYR A 318 -5.84 5.65 6.63
N ARG A 319 -5.77 6.39 7.75
CA ARG A 319 -5.46 7.82 7.71
C ARG A 319 -4.02 8.07 7.26
N GLN A 320 -3.08 7.25 7.74
CA GLN A 320 -1.70 7.28 7.25
C GLN A 320 -1.67 7.08 5.72
N THR A 321 -2.39 6.07 5.22
CA THR A 321 -2.48 5.78 3.77
C THR A 321 -3.05 6.95 2.98
N GLY A 322 -4.15 7.56 3.44
CA GLY A 322 -4.76 8.71 2.80
C GLY A 322 -3.82 9.90 2.71
N LEU A 323 -3.12 10.21 3.81
CA LEU A 323 -2.13 11.28 3.86
C LEU A 323 -0.93 11.01 2.94
N ILE A 324 -0.37 9.79 2.96
CA ILE A 324 0.77 9.41 2.10
C ILE A 324 0.42 9.60 0.63
N GLN A 325 -0.73 9.08 0.18
CA GLN A 325 -1.20 9.23 -1.21
C GLN A 325 -1.35 10.70 -1.60
N ALA A 326 -2.04 11.48 -0.76
CA ALA A 326 -2.27 12.89 -1.04
C ALA A 326 -0.98 13.72 -1.03
N HIS A 327 -0.07 13.45 -0.09
CA HIS A 327 1.23 14.11 -0.03
C HIS A 327 2.08 13.84 -1.28
N ILE A 328 2.14 12.60 -1.72
CA ILE A 328 2.86 12.22 -2.94
C ILE A 328 2.21 12.86 -4.17
N ALA A 329 0.88 12.84 -4.27
CA ALA A 329 0.16 13.48 -5.36
C ALA A 329 0.40 15.00 -5.39
N HIS A 330 0.36 15.65 -4.22
CA HIS A 330 0.71 17.07 -4.08
C HIS A 330 2.13 17.36 -4.59
N ASN A 331 3.12 16.55 -4.20
CA ASN A 331 4.50 16.76 -4.65
C ASN A 331 4.62 16.57 -6.16
N LEU A 332 3.96 15.57 -6.76
CA LEU A 332 3.99 15.31 -8.21
C LEU A 332 3.36 16.41 -9.07
N ILE A 333 2.45 17.20 -8.54
CA ILE A 333 1.89 18.33 -9.29
C ILE A 333 2.78 19.57 -9.25
N HIS A 334 3.71 19.66 -8.28
CA HIS A 334 4.57 20.83 -8.08
C HIS A 334 6.03 20.59 -8.46
N SER A 335 6.51 19.33 -8.40
CA SER A 335 7.91 18.99 -8.66
C SER A 335 8.04 17.62 -9.36
N ALA A 336 9.17 17.41 -10.04
CA ALA A 336 9.53 16.11 -10.56
C ALA A 336 9.93 15.15 -9.41
N PRO A 337 9.59 13.86 -9.50
CA PRO A 337 10.08 12.87 -8.55
C PRO A 337 11.60 12.66 -8.71
N ARG A 338 12.29 12.26 -7.64
CA ARG A 338 13.72 11.94 -7.67
C ARG A 338 14.05 10.74 -8.55
N LYS A 339 13.07 9.87 -8.77
CA LYS A 339 13.18 8.67 -9.59
C LYS A 339 11.90 8.49 -10.41
N VAL A 340 12.05 8.17 -11.69
CA VAL A 340 10.98 7.81 -12.62
C VAL A 340 10.97 6.30 -12.86
N GLY A 341 9.91 5.80 -13.48
CA GLY A 341 9.70 4.37 -13.63
C GLY A 341 9.15 3.75 -12.34
N PHE A 342 9.53 2.52 -12.05
CA PHE A 342 9.18 1.86 -10.81
C PHE A 342 10.00 2.40 -9.63
N ALA A 343 9.32 2.87 -8.61
CA ALA A 343 9.96 3.31 -7.37
C ALA A 343 9.00 3.24 -6.19
N SER A 344 9.55 3.11 -4.98
CA SER A 344 8.78 3.32 -3.76
C SER A 344 8.54 4.82 -3.52
N ALA A 345 7.60 5.12 -2.61
CA ALA A 345 7.35 6.49 -2.17
C ALA A 345 8.61 7.15 -1.58
N ALA A 346 9.37 6.41 -0.78
CA ALA A 346 10.58 6.93 -0.14
C ALA A 346 11.72 7.17 -1.14
N GLU A 347 11.83 6.35 -2.19
CA GLU A 347 12.79 6.60 -3.29
C GLU A 347 12.43 7.84 -4.09
N ALA A 348 11.15 8.01 -4.38
CA ALA A 348 10.68 9.09 -5.25
C ALA A 348 10.68 10.46 -4.56
N PHE A 349 10.47 10.51 -3.23
CA PHE A 349 10.27 11.79 -2.51
C PHE A 349 11.17 11.99 -1.30
N GLY A 350 11.76 10.93 -0.77
CA GLY A 350 12.63 10.97 0.40
C GLY A 350 11.93 10.43 1.66
N HIS A 351 12.63 9.53 2.31
CA HIS A 351 12.13 8.83 3.49
C HIS A 351 11.96 9.73 4.72
N ARG A 352 12.90 10.66 4.95
CA ARG A 352 12.82 11.60 6.07
C ARG A 352 11.63 12.54 5.95
N GLU A 353 11.30 12.95 4.73
CA GLU A 353 10.17 13.82 4.44
C GLU A 353 8.85 13.10 4.71
N LEU A 354 8.70 11.87 4.27
CA LEU A 354 7.52 11.05 4.54
C LEU A 354 7.30 10.84 6.05
N LEU A 355 8.37 10.49 6.80
CA LEU A 355 8.27 10.32 8.25
C LEU A 355 7.91 11.64 8.95
N LYS A 356 8.49 12.76 8.53
CA LYS A 356 8.19 14.08 9.07
C LYS A 356 6.74 14.50 8.82
N VAL A 357 6.20 14.23 7.64
CA VAL A 357 4.80 14.54 7.32
C VAL A 357 3.86 13.72 8.21
N LEU A 358 4.10 12.43 8.37
CA LEU A 358 3.30 11.59 9.27
C LEU A 358 3.38 12.08 10.73
N GLU A 359 4.57 12.47 11.20
CA GLU A 359 4.75 13.00 12.55
C GLU A 359 4.07 14.35 12.74
N SER A 360 4.16 15.26 11.77
CA SER A 360 3.52 16.59 11.87
C SER A 360 1.98 16.53 11.93
N HIS A 361 1.39 15.47 11.37
CA HIS A 361 -0.05 15.20 11.46
C HIS A 361 -0.43 14.29 12.64
N GLY A 362 0.53 13.95 13.52
CA GLY A 362 0.28 13.08 14.67
C GLY A 362 -0.10 11.65 14.30
N LEU A 363 0.21 11.19 13.10
CA LEU A 363 -0.20 9.87 12.59
C LEU A 363 0.83 8.77 12.85
N ALA A 364 2.12 9.08 12.78
CA ALA A 364 3.19 8.13 13.11
C ALA A 364 4.45 8.85 13.56
N LYS A 365 5.26 8.17 14.37
CA LYS A 365 6.55 8.63 14.86
C LYS A 365 7.58 7.53 14.86
N ALA A 366 8.70 7.75 14.18
CA ALA A 366 9.84 6.84 14.14
C ALA A 366 10.82 7.10 15.28
N LYS A 367 11.38 6.02 15.85
CA LYS A 367 12.46 6.03 16.82
C LYS A 367 13.56 5.09 16.34
N ILE A 368 14.77 5.59 16.21
CA ILE A 368 15.93 4.84 15.81
C ILE A 368 16.84 4.57 17.00
N SER A 369 17.41 3.37 17.03
CA SER A 369 18.44 2.92 17.97
C SER A 369 19.59 2.31 17.18
N THR A 370 20.80 2.75 17.45
CA THR A 370 22.05 2.32 16.85
C THR A 370 22.93 1.61 17.85
#